data_9cb18750601f507fdfe9a01a0d8d0392
#
_entry.id   9cb18750601f507fdfe9a01a0d8d0392
#
_cell.length_a   1.000
_cell.length_b   1.000
_cell.length_c   1.000
_cell.angle_alpha   90.00
_cell.angle_beta   90.00
_cell.angle_gamma   90.00
#
_symmetry.space_group_name_H-M   'P 1'
#
loop_
_entity.id
_entity.type
_entity.pdbx_description
1 polymer ?
#
loop_
_entity_poly.entity_id
_entity_poly.type
_entity_poly.pdbx_seq_one_letter_code
_entity_poly.pdbx_strand_id
1 'polypeptide(L)'
;VGMVVQILDPASHDKIIADLSHLPHLISSILAHSLAEIQEEAQKLGGQGLADTTRIAEGDANLWSNILLENKKNLIPALQKFKRSLDSVELSLEEGDIDKLRDFLEDGKEFRHSLQSK
;
A
#
# COMPACT_ATOMS: atom_id res chain seq x y z
N VAL A 1 9.48 16.33 -20.42
CA VAL A 1 9.55 16.60 -19.03
C VAL A 1 10.91 16.40 -18.52
N GLY A 2 11.47 17.45 -18.12
CA GLY A 2 12.70 17.35 -17.42
C GLY A 2 12.55 16.48 -16.19
N MET A 3 12.84 15.22 -16.35
CA MET A 3 13.08 14.44 -15.17
C MET A 3 14.39 14.90 -14.60
N VAL A 4 14.28 15.61 -13.50
CA VAL A 4 15.46 15.89 -12.73
C VAL A 4 15.80 14.61 -11.98
N VAL A 5 16.82 13.92 -12.45
CA VAL A 5 17.34 12.79 -11.70
C VAL A 5 18.09 13.38 -10.51
N GLN A 6 17.44 13.38 -9.37
CA GLN A 6 18.11 13.76 -8.15
C GLN A 6 18.90 12.57 -7.63
N ILE A 7 20.17 12.79 -7.40
CA ILE A 7 21.00 11.80 -6.73
C ILE A 7 20.69 11.91 -5.24
N LEU A 8 19.97 10.93 -4.72
CA LEU A 8 19.65 10.86 -3.31
C LEU A 8 20.80 10.15 -2.58
N ASP A 9 21.12 10.62 -1.37
CA ASP A 9 22.00 9.84 -0.51
C ASP A 9 21.30 8.52 -0.11
N PRO A 10 22.07 7.50 0.30
CA PRO A 10 21.47 6.18 0.62
C PRO A 10 20.41 6.23 1.70
N ALA A 11 20.57 7.06 2.71
CA ALA A 11 19.58 7.15 3.80
C ALA A 11 18.25 7.72 3.30
N SER A 12 18.29 8.79 2.50
CA SER A 12 17.08 9.38 1.91
C SER A 12 16.42 8.43 0.92
N HIS A 13 17.21 7.74 0.12
CA HIS A 13 16.72 6.75 -0.83
C HIS A 13 15.96 5.63 -0.09
N ASP A 14 16.55 5.08 0.97
CA ASP A 14 15.94 3.97 1.71
C ASP A 14 14.62 4.39 2.36
N LYS A 15 14.54 5.62 2.85
CA LYS A 15 13.31 6.14 3.44
C LYS A 15 12.20 6.27 2.40
N ILE A 16 12.53 6.79 1.22
CA ILE A 16 11.55 6.96 0.14
C ILE A 16 11.07 5.61 -0.38
N ILE A 17 11.97 4.66 -0.56
CA ILE A 17 11.63 3.32 -1.04
C ILE A 17 10.77 2.56 -0.03
N ALA A 18 10.94 2.81 1.27
CA ALA A 18 10.06 2.24 2.27
C ALA A 18 8.60 2.63 2.02
N ASP A 19 8.36 3.90 1.69
CA ASP A 19 7.01 4.41 1.43
C ASP A 19 6.47 3.99 0.07
N LEU A 20 7.29 4.04 -0.96
CA LEU A 20 6.82 3.90 -2.34
C LEU A 20 6.88 2.49 -2.90
N SER A 21 7.67 1.62 -2.28
CA SER A 21 7.89 0.26 -2.79
C SER A 21 7.63 -0.80 -1.72
N HIS A 22 8.30 -0.72 -0.59
CA HIS A 22 8.22 -1.76 0.44
C HIS A 22 6.85 -1.81 1.11
N LEU A 23 6.30 -0.65 1.47
CA LEU A 23 4.98 -0.59 2.10
C LEU A 23 3.88 -1.10 1.17
N PRO A 24 3.79 -0.66 -0.10
CA PRO A 24 2.78 -1.21 -1.00
C PRO A 24 2.88 -2.72 -1.18
N HIS A 25 4.09 -3.27 -1.28
CA HIS A 25 4.27 -4.71 -1.39
C HIS A 25 3.74 -5.43 -0.14
N LEU A 26 4.10 -4.92 1.03
CA LEU A 26 3.67 -5.49 2.30
C LEU A 26 2.15 -5.43 2.45
N ILE A 27 1.53 -4.31 2.09
CA ILE A 27 0.08 -4.14 2.16
C ILE A 27 -0.64 -5.13 1.24
N SER A 28 -0.16 -5.28 0.01
CA SER A 28 -0.71 -6.25 -0.93
C SER A 28 -0.64 -7.67 -0.38
N SER A 29 0.51 -8.03 0.21
CA SER A 29 0.71 -9.35 0.79
C SER A 29 -0.18 -9.58 2.02
N ILE A 30 -0.33 -8.58 2.88
CA ILE A 30 -1.20 -8.68 4.05
C ILE A 30 -2.67 -8.80 3.62
N LEU A 31 -3.08 -8.03 2.62
CA LEU A 31 -4.43 -8.13 2.10
C LEU A 31 -4.70 -9.55 1.59
N ALA A 32 -3.81 -10.08 0.76
CA ALA A 32 -3.96 -11.45 0.24
C ALA A 32 -4.01 -12.46 1.38
N HIS A 33 -3.12 -12.32 2.37
CA HIS A 33 -3.10 -13.19 3.54
C HIS A 33 -4.42 -13.15 4.30
N SER A 34 -4.97 -11.96 4.53
CA SER A 34 -6.21 -11.80 5.29
C SER A 34 -7.43 -12.37 4.56
N LEU A 35 -7.36 -12.53 3.24
CA LEU A 35 -8.46 -13.06 2.44
C LEU A 35 -8.29 -14.55 2.11
N ALA A 36 -7.18 -15.15 2.50
CA ALA A 36 -6.88 -16.54 2.12
C ALA A 36 -7.84 -17.57 2.71
N GLU A 37 -8.50 -17.24 3.82
CA GLU A 37 -9.46 -18.16 4.46
C GLU A 37 -10.86 -18.10 3.87
N ILE A 38 -11.13 -17.14 2.98
CA ILE A 38 -12.45 -17.03 2.35
C ILE A 38 -12.65 -18.23 1.40
N GLN A 39 -13.86 -18.81 1.44
CA GLN A 39 -14.18 -19.96 0.62
C GLN A 39 -13.92 -19.69 -0.87
N GLU A 40 -13.39 -20.70 -1.55
CA GLU A 40 -12.96 -20.57 -2.94
C GLU A 40 -14.06 -20.02 -3.87
N GLU A 41 -15.29 -20.48 -3.69
CA GLU A 41 -16.39 -19.97 -4.51
C GLU A 41 -16.67 -18.50 -4.29
N ALA A 42 -16.56 -18.05 -3.05
CA ALA A 42 -16.75 -16.64 -2.70
C ALA A 42 -15.64 -15.75 -3.27
N GLN A 43 -14.44 -16.29 -3.42
CA GLN A 43 -13.30 -15.55 -3.97
C GLN A 43 -13.57 -15.03 -5.39
N LYS A 44 -14.40 -15.74 -6.15
CA LYS A 44 -14.74 -15.34 -7.52
C LYS A 44 -15.48 -14.01 -7.59
N LEU A 45 -16.08 -13.58 -6.49
CA LEU A 45 -16.78 -12.30 -6.42
C LEU A 45 -15.82 -11.10 -6.38
N GLY A 46 -14.52 -11.33 -6.13
CA GLY A 46 -13.55 -10.27 -6.04
C GLY A 46 -13.23 -9.58 -7.37
N GLY A 47 -13.29 -10.32 -8.45
CA GLY A 47 -13.09 -9.78 -9.80
C GLY A 47 -11.71 -9.16 -10.02
N GLN A 48 -11.65 -8.25 -10.99
CA GLN A 48 -10.40 -7.65 -11.44
C GLN A 48 -9.76 -6.76 -10.36
N GLY A 49 -10.57 -6.07 -9.57
CA GLY A 49 -10.04 -5.21 -8.51
C GLY A 49 -9.21 -6.00 -7.50
N LEU A 50 -9.71 -7.16 -7.07
CA LEU A 50 -8.98 -8.02 -6.15
C LEU A 50 -7.69 -8.52 -6.80
N ALA A 51 -7.75 -8.97 -8.04
CA ALA A 51 -6.60 -9.49 -8.76
C ALA A 51 -5.51 -8.40 -8.89
N ASP A 52 -5.90 -7.19 -9.27
CA ASP A 52 -4.96 -6.10 -9.46
C ASP A 52 -4.31 -5.68 -8.13
N THR A 53 -5.08 -5.58 -7.07
CA THR A 53 -4.59 -5.11 -5.77
C THR A 53 -3.64 -6.12 -5.11
N THR A 54 -3.82 -7.41 -5.38
CA THR A 54 -3.00 -8.47 -4.77
C THR A 54 -1.90 -9.01 -5.69
N ARG A 55 -1.78 -8.51 -6.91
CA ARG A 55 -0.85 -9.06 -7.90
C ARG A 55 0.60 -9.10 -7.41
N ILE A 56 1.08 -8.05 -6.79
CA ILE A 56 2.48 -7.99 -6.34
C ILE A 56 2.75 -8.92 -5.16
N ALA A 57 1.73 -9.43 -4.50
CA ALA A 57 1.90 -10.42 -3.42
C ALA A 57 2.50 -11.73 -3.94
N GLU A 58 2.54 -11.97 -5.25
CA GLU A 58 3.15 -13.15 -5.86
C GLU A 58 4.68 -13.13 -5.81
N GLY A 59 5.30 -12.04 -5.39
CA GLY A 59 6.75 -11.95 -5.33
C GLY A 59 7.36 -13.01 -4.42
N ASP A 60 8.64 -13.30 -4.65
CA ASP A 60 9.38 -14.31 -3.90
C ASP A 60 9.43 -13.96 -2.42
N ALA A 61 8.85 -14.80 -1.57
CA ALA A 61 8.72 -14.55 -0.14
C ALA A 61 10.08 -14.46 0.56
N ASN A 62 11.04 -15.29 0.16
CA ASN A 62 12.37 -15.26 0.77
C ASN A 62 13.10 -13.96 0.44
N LEU A 63 13.06 -13.57 -0.82
CA LEU A 63 13.68 -12.31 -1.27
C LEU A 63 13.05 -11.11 -0.56
N TRP A 64 11.73 -11.02 -0.57
CA TRP A 64 11.03 -9.89 0.00
C TRP A 64 11.12 -9.82 1.52
N SER A 65 11.14 -10.96 2.22
CA SER A 65 11.39 -10.98 3.67
C SER A 65 12.69 -10.29 4.01
N ASN A 66 13.75 -10.57 3.24
CA ASN A 66 15.05 -9.95 3.46
C ASN A 66 15.03 -8.45 3.12
N ILE A 67 14.40 -8.08 2.01
CA ILE A 67 14.27 -6.66 1.62
C ILE A 67 13.57 -5.86 2.72
N LEU A 68 12.46 -6.38 3.23
CA LEU A 68 11.68 -5.68 4.25
C LEU A 68 12.45 -5.56 5.56
N LEU A 69 13.11 -6.64 6.00
CA LEU A 69 13.90 -6.61 7.23
C LEU A 69 15.09 -5.67 7.14
N GLU A 70 15.78 -5.65 6.01
CA GLU A 70 16.93 -4.76 5.84
C GLU A 70 16.56 -3.28 5.94
N ASN A 71 15.33 -2.93 5.59
CA ASN A 71 14.85 -1.56 5.67
C ASN A 71 13.85 -1.34 6.80
N LYS A 72 13.85 -2.18 7.82
CA LYS A 72 12.85 -2.10 8.91
C LYS A 72 12.82 -0.75 9.61
N LYS A 73 13.98 -0.12 9.74
CA LYS A 73 14.10 1.18 10.39
C LYS A 73 13.19 2.24 9.76
N ASN A 74 13.07 2.21 8.44
CA ASN A 74 12.23 3.13 7.69
C ASN A 74 10.84 2.57 7.45
N LEU A 75 10.71 1.26 7.34
CA LEU A 75 9.43 0.61 7.05
C LEU A 75 8.48 0.66 8.24
N ILE A 76 8.99 0.49 9.46
CA ILE A 76 8.13 0.52 10.66
C ILE A 76 7.40 1.86 10.78
N PRO A 77 8.06 3.02 10.67
CA PRO A 77 7.34 4.30 10.70
C PRO A 77 6.31 4.45 9.57
N ALA A 78 6.64 3.98 8.36
CA ALA A 78 5.72 4.00 7.24
C ALA A 78 4.48 3.16 7.52
N LEU A 79 4.69 1.97 8.09
CA LEU A 79 3.60 1.08 8.45
C LEU A 79 2.72 1.68 9.56
N GLN A 80 3.33 2.32 10.56
CA GLN A 80 2.59 2.99 11.63
C GLN A 80 1.71 4.11 11.09
N LYS A 81 2.23 4.89 10.14
CA LYS A 81 1.46 5.94 9.49
C LYS A 81 0.27 5.37 8.72
N PHE A 82 0.48 4.27 8.02
CA PHE A 82 -0.58 3.58 7.29
C PHE A 82 -1.66 3.06 8.25
N LYS A 83 -1.24 2.51 9.38
CA LYS A 83 -2.17 2.03 10.41
C LYS A 83 -3.05 3.16 10.93
N ARG A 84 -2.50 4.35 11.14
CA ARG A 84 -3.30 5.50 11.57
C ARG A 84 -4.34 5.88 10.52
N SER A 85 -4.01 5.79 9.25
CA SER A 85 -4.99 6.02 8.18
C SER A 85 -6.10 4.97 8.20
N LEU A 86 -5.75 3.71 8.44
CA LEU A 86 -6.75 2.64 8.59
C LEU A 86 -7.68 2.92 9.76
N ASP A 87 -7.12 3.32 10.91
CA ASP A 87 -7.93 3.65 12.08
C ASP A 87 -8.90 4.81 11.79
N SER A 88 -8.44 5.83 11.07
CA SER A 88 -9.28 6.96 10.70
C SER A 88 -10.43 6.56 9.78
N VAL A 89 -10.16 5.69 8.82
CA VAL A 89 -11.19 5.17 7.91
C VAL A 89 -12.19 4.32 8.69
N GLU A 90 -11.71 3.46 9.58
CA GLU A 90 -12.56 2.63 10.42
C GLU A 90 -13.52 3.50 11.24
N LEU A 91 -12.98 4.55 11.88
CA LEU A 91 -13.81 5.47 12.65
C LEU A 91 -14.85 6.17 11.78
N SER A 92 -14.48 6.60 10.59
CA SER A 92 -15.41 7.23 9.66
C SER A 92 -16.54 6.29 9.26
N LEU A 93 -16.23 5.01 9.08
CA LEU A 93 -17.24 4.00 8.80
C LEU A 93 -18.17 3.79 9.98
N GLU A 94 -17.62 3.69 11.19
CA GLU A 94 -18.41 3.53 12.40
C GLU A 94 -19.37 4.70 12.63
N GLU A 95 -18.92 5.91 12.37
CA GLU A 95 -19.71 7.13 12.53
C GLU A 95 -20.62 7.43 11.34
N GLY A 96 -20.47 6.71 10.24
CA GLY A 96 -21.22 7.00 9.03
C GLY A 96 -20.87 8.34 8.40
N ASP A 97 -19.62 8.77 8.56
CA ASP A 97 -19.15 10.06 8.06
C ASP A 97 -18.79 9.97 6.58
N ILE A 98 -19.79 10.21 5.73
CA ILE A 98 -19.64 10.10 4.28
C ILE A 98 -18.65 11.13 3.73
N ASP A 99 -18.58 12.30 4.31
CA ASP A 99 -17.70 13.36 3.81
C ASP A 99 -16.23 12.99 4.05
N LYS A 100 -15.91 12.46 5.23
CA LYS A 100 -14.54 12.00 5.50
C LYS A 100 -14.15 10.83 4.62
N LEU A 101 -15.05 9.87 4.42
CA LEU A 101 -14.78 8.75 3.53
C LEU A 101 -14.50 9.22 2.10
N ARG A 102 -15.31 10.14 1.62
CA ARG A 102 -15.14 10.72 0.30
C ARG A 102 -13.78 11.39 0.17
N ASP A 103 -13.38 12.16 1.19
CA ASP A 103 -12.09 12.85 1.17
C ASP A 103 -10.92 11.88 1.09
N PHE A 104 -10.94 10.80 1.84
CA PHE A 104 -9.92 9.75 1.75
C PHE A 104 -9.84 9.18 0.34
N LEU A 105 -10.98 8.85 -0.24
CA LEU A 105 -11.04 8.25 -1.57
C LEU A 105 -10.57 9.25 -2.64
N GLU A 106 -10.94 10.50 -2.53
CA GLU A 106 -10.51 11.54 -3.46
C GLU A 106 -9.00 11.77 -3.39
N ASP A 107 -8.42 11.79 -2.19
CA ASP A 107 -6.98 11.94 -2.02
C ASP A 107 -6.23 10.80 -2.72
N GLY A 108 -6.70 9.57 -2.53
CA GLY A 108 -6.10 8.40 -3.17
C GLY A 108 -6.23 8.47 -4.69
N LYS A 109 -7.39 8.87 -5.18
CA LYS A 109 -7.65 9.02 -6.60
C LYS A 109 -6.72 10.05 -7.24
N GLU A 110 -6.56 11.20 -6.60
CA GLU A 110 -5.68 12.26 -7.09
C GLU A 110 -4.24 11.80 -7.15
N PHE A 111 -3.78 11.12 -6.11
CA PHE A 111 -2.41 10.59 -6.11
C PHE A 111 -2.20 9.60 -7.25
N ARG A 112 -3.13 8.66 -7.43
CA ARG A 112 -3.03 7.66 -8.50
C ARG A 112 -3.03 8.34 -9.86
N HIS A 113 -3.84 9.34 -10.05
CA HIS A 113 -3.90 10.13 -11.28
C HIS A 113 -2.56 10.79 -11.57
N SER A 114 -1.92 11.34 -10.54
CA SER A 114 -0.61 12.00 -10.69
C SER A 114 0.46 11.01 -11.16
N LEU A 115 0.38 9.75 -10.74
CA LEU A 115 1.31 8.72 -11.19
C LEU A 115 1.15 8.41 -12.68
N GLN A 116 -0.09 8.43 -13.17
CA GLN A 116 -0.37 8.15 -14.58
C GLN A 116 0.06 9.28 -15.51
N SER A 117 0.17 10.48 -14.99
CA SER A 117 0.54 11.67 -15.76
C SER A 117 2.03 11.75 -16.05
N LYS A 118 2.85 10.84 -15.52
CA LYS A 118 4.32 10.91 -15.61
C LYS A 118 4.93 9.91 -16.55
#